data_37f729c85fc35dc21251c02b285002ff
#
_entry.id   37f729c85fc35dc21251c02b285002ff
#
_cell.length_a   1.000
_cell.length_b   1.000
_cell.length_c   1.000
_cell.angle_alpha   90.00
_cell.angle_beta   90.00
_cell.angle_gamma   90.00
#
_symmetry.space_group_name_H-M   'P 1'
#
loop_
_entity.id
_entity.type
_entity.pdbx_description
1 polymer ?
#
loop_
_entity_poly.entity_id
_entity_poly.type
_entity_poly.pdbx_seq_one_letter_code
_entity_poly.pdbx_strand_id
1 'polypeptide(L)'
;MKKILKIQKNKIYFENDDEIIDISPEIKRQFALKAGDDITLKYNEICYEAAFVKGAFLLSLKDRTKKGLKKKLDEKIINKNDVIKAVDKLERLGYINDVDYGANFIRNRKYGRQRIIIELINRGLDRETISLAYETLESEEKEKNEKFKDIDDQKIEQAIKQAGKQE
;
A
#
# COMPACT_ATOMS: atom_id res chain seq x y z
N MET A 1 14.57 16.50 -24.99
CA MET A 1 14.98 15.19 -25.53
C MET A 1 15.48 14.31 -24.38
N LYS A 2 15.01 13.09 -24.30
CA LYS A 2 15.41 12.12 -23.28
C LYS A 2 16.26 11.01 -23.92
N LYS A 3 17.54 11.29 -24.09
CA LYS A 3 18.50 10.36 -24.67
C LYS A 3 19.31 9.67 -23.58
N ILE A 4 19.37 8.35 -23.61
CA ILE A 4 20.06 7.54 -22.60
C ILE A 4 21.57 7.65 -22.79
N LEU A 5 22.26 8.15 -21.78
CA LEU A 5 23.74 8.17 -21.75
C LEU A 5 24.27 6.78 -21.42
N LYS A 6 23.78 6.19 -20.35
CA LYS A 6 24.16 4.84 -19.90
C LYS A 6 23.09 4.23 -19.02
N ILE A 7 23.10 2.90 -18.93
CA ILE A 7 22.31 2.13 -17.96
C ILE A 7 23.28 1.35 -17.08
N GLN A 8 23.26 1.60 -15.79
CA GLN A 8 24.16 0.96 -14.82
C GLN A 8 23.41 0.63 -13.54
N LYS A 9 23.53 -0.60 -13.05
CA LYS A 9 22.87 -1.06 -11.81
C LYS A 9 21.38 -0.74 -11.75
N ASN A 10 20.67 -1.03 -12.82
CA ASN A 10 19.24 -0.75 -12.97
C ASN A 10 18.84 0.74 -12.86
N LYS A 11 19.75 1.63 -13.26
CA LYS A 11 19.50 3.06 -13.34
C LYS A 11 19.77 3.59 -14.74
N ILE A 12 18.83 4.39 -15.23
CA ILE A 12 19.01 5.15 -16.48
C ILE A 12 19.59 6.51 -16.15
N TYR A 13 20.68 6.84 -16.82
CA TYR A 13 21.30 8.17 -16.82
C TYR A 13 21.09 8.81 -18.19
N PHE A 14 20.76 10.08 -18.22
CA PHE A 14 20.46 10.82 -19.45
C PHE A 14 21.61 11.74 -19.87
N GLU A 15 21.71 12.01 -21.18
CA GLU A 15 22.59 13.05 -21.70
C GLU A 15 22.02 14.43 -21.35
N ASN A 16 22.86 15.33 -20.86
CA ASN A 16 22.52 16.72 -20.55
C ASN A 16 21.35 16.90 -19.53
N ASP A 17 21.18 15.93 -18.65
CA ASP A 17 20.13 15.93 -17.63
C ASP A 17 20.64 15.19 -16.40
N ASP A 18 20.41 15.74 -15.23
CA ASP A 18 20.80 15.14 -13.95
C ASP A 18 19.79 14.13 -13.41
N GLU A 19 18.69 13.93 -14.13
CA GLU A 19 17.67 12.95 -13.77
C GLU A 19 18.21 11.52 -13.82
N ILE A 20 17.85 10.74 -12.82
CA ILE A 20 18.18 9.31 -12.76
C ILE A 20 16.87 8.56 -12.51
N ILE A 21 16.57 7.56 -13.32
CA ILE A 21 15.39 6.71 -13.16
C ILE A 21 15.83 5.31 -12.71
N ASP A 22 15.30 4.85 -11.58
CA ASP A 22 15.41 3.46 -11.18
C ASP A 22 14.45 2.59 -12.00
N ILE A 23 14.96 1.58 -12.66
CA ILE A 23 14.17 0.60 -13.41
C ILE A 23 14.45 -0.82 -12.94
N SER A 24 13.49 -1.71 -13.15
CA SER A 24 13.73 -3.15 -12.95
C SER A 24 14.36 -3.77 -14.21
N PRO A 25 15.00 -4.95 -14.08
CA PRO A 25 15.47 -5.68 -15.27
C PRO A 25 14.35 -6.00 -16.27
N GLU A 26 13.12 -6.24 -15.79
CA GLU A 26 11.96 -6.48 -16.65
C GLU A 26 11.63 -5.27 -17.52
N ILE A 27 11.64 -4.06 -16.95
CA ILE A 27 11.39 -2.82 -17.69
C ILE A 27 12.45 -2.61 -18.76
N LYS A 28 13.71 -2.86 -18.42
CA LYS A 28 14.81 -2.78 -19.39
C LYS A 28 14.56 -3.72 -20.58
N ARG A 29 14.11 -4.94 -20.34
CA ARG A 29 13.77 -5.91 -21.40
C ARG A 29 12.52 -5.53 -22.15
N GLN A 30 11.46 -5.13 -21.44
CA GLN A 30 10.17 -4.77 -22.03
C GLN A 30 10.30 -3.66 -23.08
N PHE A 31 11.07 -2.63 -22.79
CA PHE A 31 11.30 -1.50 -23.68
C PHE A 31 12.59 -1.62 -24.52
N ALA A 32 13.30 -2.74 -24.39
CA ALA A 32 14.59 -2.98 -25.06
C ALA A 32 15.58 -1.82 -24.92
N LEU A 33 15.70 -1.29 -23.70
CA LEU A 33 16.48 -0.09 -23.39
C LEU A 33 17.98 -0.35 -23.47
N LYS A 34 18.70 0.55 -24.14
CA LYS A 34 20.16 0.53 -24.22
C LYS A 34 20.71 1.95 -24.30
N ALA A 35 22.02 2.10 -24.01
CA ALA A 35 22.72 3.37 -24.16
C ALA A 35 22.58 3.91 -25.58
N GLY A 36 22.37 5.21 -25.71
CA GLY A 36 22.20 5.90 -26.99
C GLY A 36 20.76 5.99 -27.47
N ASP A 37 19.81 5.26 -26.85
CA ASP A 37 18.40 5.33 -27.24
C ASP A 37 17.77 6.69 -26.88
N ASP A 38 16.96 7.22 -27.77
CA ASP A 38 16.09 8.36 -27.50
C ASP A 38 14.71 7.84 -27.08
N ILE A 39 14.39 8.00 -25.80
CA ILE A 39 13.11 7.53 -25.22
C ILE A 39 12.08 8.64 -25.02
N THR A 40 12.27 9.79 -25.65
CA THR A 40 11.40 10.96 -25.43
C THR A 40 9.91 10.61 -25.59
N LEU A 41 9.54 9.85 -26.62
CA LEU A 41 8.15 9.47 -26.88
C LEU A 41 7.60 8.43 -25.88
N LYS A 42 8.45 7.64 -25.28
CA LYS A 42 8.09 6.58 -24.31
C LYS A 42 8.43 6.96 -22.88
N TYR A 43 8.95 8.16 -22.65
CA TYR A 43 9.46 8.60 -21.35
C TYR A 43 8.42 8.47 -20.24
N ASN A 44 7.23 9.00 -20.46
CA ASN A 44 6.16 8.94 -19.46
C ASN A 44 5.70 7.51 -19.18
N GLU A 45 5.59 6.68 -20.20
CA GLU A 45 5.25 5.27 -20.06
C GLU A 45 6.30 4.51 -19.26
N ILE A 46 7.58 4.75 -19.53
CA ILE A 46 8.68 4.14 -18.78
C ILE A 46 8.69 4.60 -17.33
N CYS A 47 8.49 5.89 -17.06
CA CYS A 47 8.39 6.43 -15.72
C CYS A 47 7.21 5.82 -14.93
N TYR A 48 6.06 5.69 -15.58
CA TYR A 48 4.90 5.06 -14.98
C TYR A 48 5.16 3.58 -14.62
N GLU A 49 5.67 2.80 -15.57
CA GLU A 49 5.98 1.39 -15.33
C GLU A 49 7.08 1.22 -14.26
N ALA A 50 8.10 2.05 -14.28
CA ALA A 50 9.13 2.07 -13.24
C ALA A 50 8.54 2.35 -11.86
N ALA A 51 7.67 3.34 -11.75
CA ALA A 51 6.98 3.68 -10.50
C ALA A 51 6.07 2.55 -10.03
N PHE A 52 5.30 1.94 -10.94
CA PHE A 52 4.40 0.84 -10.63
C PHE A 52 5.15 -0.39 -10.10
N VAL A 53 6.17 -0.84 -10.82
CA VAL A 53 6.97 -2.02 -10.42
C VAL A 53 7.72 -1.76 -9.11
N LYS A 54 8.33 -0.59 -8.97
CA LYS A 54 9.01 -0.22 -7.73
C LYS A 54 8.05 -0.11 -6.54
N GLY A 55 6.88 0.47 -6.76
CA GLY A 55 5.84 0.57 -5.74
C GLY A 55 5.35 -0.81 -5.30
N ALA A 56 5.06 -1.70 -6.23
CA ALA A 56 4.67 -3.08 -5.91
C ALA A 56 5.75 -3.81 -5.12
N PHE A 57 7.01 -3.64 -5.50
CA PHE A 57 8.15 -4.22 -4.76
C PHE A 57 8.22 -3.68 -3.33
N LEU A 58 8.13 -2.37 -3.13
CA LEU A 58 8.18 -1.76 -1.80
C LEU A 58 7.02 -2.23 -0.91
N LEU A 59 5.82 -2.40 -1.48
CA LEU A 59 4.66 -2.93 -0.77
C LEU A 59 4.81 -4.41 -0.40
N SER A 60 5.56 -5.19 -1.20
CA SER A 60 5.86 -6.58 -0.86
C SER A 60 6.77 -6.72 0.36
N LEU A 61 7.57 -5.70 0.66
CA LEU A 61 8.48 -5.69 1.82
C LEU A 61 7.78 -5.34 3.12
N LYS A 62 6.85 -4.39 3.08
CA LYS A 62 6.02 -3.97 4.23
C LYS A 62 4.84 -3.13 3.78
N ASP A 63 3.80 -3.11 4.60
CA ASP A 63 2.66 -2.23 4.41
C ASP A 63 3.08 -0.76 4.49
N ARG A 64 2.49 0.06 3.63
CA ARG A 64 2.75 1.50 3.56
C ARG A 64 1.44 2.25 3.33
N THR A 65 1.37 3.47 3.84
CA THR A 65 0.30 4.39 3.47
C THR A 65 0.49 4.87 2.03
N LYS A 66 -0.60 5.30 1.39
CA LYS A 66 -0.56 5.89 0.05
C LYS A 66 0.45 7.03 -0.04
N LYS A 67 0.38 7.96 0.91
CA LYS A 67 1.30 9.11 0.98
C LYS A 67 2.74 8.69 1.25
N GLY A 68 2.95 7.71 2.11
CA GLY A 68 4.28 7.17 2.41
C GLY A 68 4.92 6.50 1.20
N LEU A 69 4.16 5.71 0.42
CA LEU A 69 4.64 5.11 -0.81
C LEU A 69 4.97 6.17 -1.87
N LYS A 70 4.07 7.14 -2.07
CA LYS A 70 4.29 8.25 -3.01
C LYS A 70 5.59 8.99 -2.70
N LYS A 71 5.84 9.31 -1.44
CA LYS A 71 7.08 9.97 -0.99
C LYS A 71 8.32 9.16 -1.35
N LYS A 72 8.29 7.85 -1.13
CA LYS A 72 9.40 6.95 -1.49
C LYS A 72 9.66 6.91 -2.98
N LEU A 73 8.61 6.87 -3.80
CA LEU A 73 8.72 6.85 -5.25
C LEU A 73 9.18 8.20 -5.80
N ASP A 74 8.76 9.32 -5.23
CA ASP A 74 9.21 10.66 -5.61
C ASP A 74 10.72 10.84 -5.39
N GLU A 75 11.31 10.15 -4.45
CA GLU A 75 12.78 10.13 -4.24
C GLU A 75 13.53 9.40 -5.37
N LYS A 76 12.87 8.49 -6.08
CA LYS A 76 13.46 7.62 -7.10
C LYS A 76 13.11 8.01 -8.52
N ILE A 77 11.97 8.67 -8.71
CA ILE A 77 11.39 9.01 -10.01
C ILE A 77 10.92 10.45 -9.96
N ILE A 78 11.51 11.28 -10.80
CA ILE A 78 11.26 12.73 -10.78
C ILE A 78 9.90 13.10 -11.35
N ASN A 79 9.37 12.33 -12.29
CA ASN A 79 8.07 12.61 -12.90
C ASN A 79 6.91 12.30 -11.93
N LYS A 80 6.51 13.33 -11.18
CA LYS A 80 5.47 13.22 -10.14
C LYS A 80 4.10 12.79 -10.66
N ASN A 81 3.75 13.17 -11.88
CA ASN A 81 2.47 12.79 -12.48
C ASN A 81 2.38 11.29 -12.74
N ASP A 82 3.45 10.70 -13.22
CA ASP A 82 3.52 9.25 -13.45
C ASP A 82 3.57 8.47 -12.14
N VAL A 83 4.24 8.99 -11.11
CA VAL A 83 4.21 8.43 -9.76
C VAL A 83 2.78 8.43 -9.20
N ILE A 84 2.05 9.54 -9.32
CA ILE A 84 0.65 9.64 -8.86
C ILE A 84 -0.22 8.59 -9.57
N LYS A 85 -0.11 8.46 -10.89
CA LYS A 85 -0.87 7.46 -11.67
C LYS A 85 -0.56 6.04 -11.23
N ALA A 86 0.70 5.72 -10.99
CA ALA A 86 1.12 4.40 -10.53
C ALA A 86 0.59 4.08 -9.13
N VAL A 87 0.68 5.02 -8.21
CA VAL A 87 0.17 4.89 -6.83
C VAL A 87 -1.36 4.73 -6.83
N ASP A 88 -2.08 5.52 -7.62
CA ASP A 88 -3.54 5.42 -7.75
C ASP A 88 -3.95 4.04 -8.30
N LYS A 89 -3.20 3.49 -9.24
CA LYS A 89 -3.46 2.14 -9.76
C LYS A 89 -3.21 1.06 -8.71
N LEU A 90 -2.14 1.16 -7.95
CA LEU A 90 -1.85 0.23 -6.85
C LEU A 90 -2.95 0.24 -5.78
N GLU A 91 -3.50 1.42 -5.49
CA GLU A 91 -4.66 1.55 -4.60
C GLU A 91 -5.91 0.89 -5.18
N ARG A 92 -6.23 1.15 -6.46
CA ARG A 92 -7.39 0.51 -7.13
C ARG A 92 -7.28 -1.01 -7.19
N LEU A 93 -6.07 -1.54 -7.30
CA LEU A 93 -5.80 -2.98 -7.30
C LEU A 93 -5.83 -3.60 -5.88
N GLY A 94 -5.99 -2.79 -4.84
CA GLY A 94 -6.07 -3.24 -3.45
C GLY A 94 -4.73 -3.44 -2.76
N TYR A 95 -3.60 -3.08 -3.37
CA TYR A 95 -2.28 -3.18 -2.74
C TYR A 95 -2.02 -2.09 -1.71
N ILE A 96 -2.77 -1.00 -1.75
CA ILE A 96 -2.77 0.08 -0.77
C ILE A 96 -4.17 0.23 -0.21
N ASN A 97 -4.30 0.19 1.10
CA ASN A 97 -5.54 0.47 1.81
C ASN A 97 -5.22 1.20 3.12
N ASP A 98 -5.39 2.50 3.14
CA ASP A 98 -5.04 3.34 4.29
C ASP A 98 -5.93 3.07 5.51
N VAL A 99 -7.19 2.69 5.31
CA VAL A 99 -8.08 2.30 6.41
C VAL A 99 -7.56 1.03 7.09
N ASP A 100 -7.22 0.02 6.32
CA ASP A 100 -6.66 -1.23 6.85
C ASP A 100 -5.31 -0.99 7.53
N TYR A 101 -4.47 -0.13 6.93
CA TYR A 101 -3.20 0.27 7.54
C TYR A 101 -3.44 0.89 8.93
N GLY A 102 -4.38 1.82 9.02
CA GLY A 102 -4.76 2.47 10.28
C GLY A 102 -5.32 1.47 11.29
N ALA A 103 -6.22 0.58 10.88
CA ALA A 103 -6.80 -0.45 11.75
C ALA A 103 -5.72 -1.39 12.30
N ASN A 104 -4.81 -1.86 11.46
CA ASN A 104 -3.70 -2.72 11.89
C ASN A 104 -2.74 -2.00 12.82
N PHE A 105 -2.46 -0.73 12.56
CA PHE A 105 -1.64 0.10 13.43
C PHE A 105 -2.25 0.26 14.81
N ILE A 106 -3.55 0.60 14.90
CA ILE A 106 -4.28 0.76 16.15
C ILE A 106 -4.31 -0.54 16.93
N ARG A 107 -4.61 -1.66 16.28
CA ARG A 107 -4.70 -3.00 16.90
C ARG A 107 -3.39 -3.41 17.58
N ASN A 108 -2.25 -3.02 17.01
CA ASN A 108 -0.92 -3.44 17.47
C ASN A 108 -0.24 -2.44 18.41
N ARG A 109 -0.91 -1.36 18.82
CA ARG A 109 -0.35 -0.34 19.72
C ARG A 109 -1.06 -0.33 21.07
N LYS A 110 -0.26 -0.22 22.13
CA LYS A 110 -0.74 -0.27 23.53
C LYS A 110 -0.76 1.10 24.22
N TYR A 111 -0.60 2.19 23.48
CA TYR A 111 -0.63 3.52 24.05
C TYR A 111 -1.88 4.32 23.67
N GLY A 112 -2.06 5.46 24.31
CA GLY A 112 -3.30 6.23 24.24
C GLY A 112 -3.72 6.67 22.82
N ARG A 113 -5.02 6.82 22.65
CA ARG A 113 -5.66 7.18 21.37
C ARG A 113 -5.05 8.44 20.73
N GLN A 114 -4.79 9.50 21.51
CA GLN A 114 -4.23 10.74 20.97
C GLN A 114 -2.85 10.54 20.36
N ARG A 115 -2.00 9.76 21.00
CA ARG A 115 -0.67 9.44 20.47
C ARG A 115 -0.75 8.62 19.19
N ILE A 116 -1.67 7.67 19.13
CA ILE A 116 -1.92 6.86 17.92
C ILE A 116 -2.36 7.78 16.77
N ILE A 117 -3.29 8.68 17.00
CA ILE A 117 -3.78 9.63 15.99
C ILE A 117 -2.63 10.49 15.44
N ILE A 118 -1.80 11.04 16.31
CA ILE A 118 -0.65 11.86 15.91
C ILE A 118 0.32 11.04 15.06
N GLU A 119 0.63 9.82 15.45
CA GLU A 119 1.53 8.97 14.67
C GLU A 119 0.95 8.60 13.31
N LEU A 120 -0.35 8.31 13.23
CA LEU A 120 -1.01 8.01 11.96
C LEU A 120 -1.06 9.23 11.03
N ILE A 121 -1.30 10.43 11.56
CA ILE A 121 -1.21 11.67 10.77
C ILE A 121 0.21 11.87 10.23
N ASN A 122 1.23 11.64 11.04
CA ASN A 122 2.63 11.73 10.62
C ASN A 122 3.00 10.70 9.55
N ARG A 123 2.31 9.57 9.50
CA ARG A 123 2.47 8.53 8.47
C ARG A 123 1.67 8.81 7.20
N GLY A 124 0.84 9.85 7.19
CA GLY A 124 0.14 10.33 6.03
C GLY A 124 -1.34 9.98 5.95
N LEU A 125 -1.95 9.48 7.02
CA LEU A 125 -3.39 9.30 7.09
C LEU A 125 -4.07 10.63 7.46
N ASP A 126 -5.21 10.92 6.84
CA ASP A 126 -6.05 12.02 7.25
C ASP A 126 -7.00 11.60 8.40
N ARG A 127 -7.66 12.58 9.01
CA ARG A 127 -8.54 12.34 10.16
C ARG A 127 -9.75 11.49 9.81
N GLU A 128 -10.29 11.63 8.62
CA GLU A 128 -11.42 10.83 8.14
C GLU A 128 -11.04 9.35 8.00
N THR A 129 -9.90 9.07 7.39
CA THR A 129 -9.38 7.70 7.27
C THR A 129 -9.10 7.08 8.63
N ILE A 130 -8.56 7.84 9.58
CA ILE A 130 -8.33 7.38 10.95
C ILE A 130 -9.65 7.04 11.65
N SER A 131 -10.67 7.89 11.49
CA SER A 131 -12.01 7.62 12.04
C SER A 131 -12.61 6.34 11.46
N LEU A 132 -12.50 6.13 10.16
CA LEU A 132 -12.93 4.90 9.49
C LEU A 132 -12.19 3.66 10.01
N ALA A 133 -10.90 3.79 10.31
CA ALA A 133 -10.11 2.71 10.89
C ALA A 133 -10.63 2.32 12.28
N TYR A 134 -10.94 3.28 13.13
CA TYR A 134 -11.55 3.01 14.45
C TYR A 134 -12.94 2.39 14.32
N GLU A 135 -13.79 2.89 13.42
CA GLU A 135 -15.12 2.33 13.16
C GLU A 135 -15.04 0.88 12.66
N THR A 136 -14.08 0.57 11.81
CA THR A 136 -13.83 -0.80 11.32
C THR A 136 -13.52 -1.74 12.48
N LEU A 137 -12.67 -1.34 13.43
CA LEU A 137 -12.33 -2.13 14.59
C LEU A 137 -13.52 -2.33 15.53
N GLU A 138 -14.32 -1.29 15.76
CA GLU A 138 -15.54 -1.38 16.57
C GLU A 138 -16.55 -2.34 15.95
N SER A 139 -16.73 -2.33 14.64
CA SER A 139 -17.61 -3.25 13.91
C SER A 139 -17.13 -4.69 14.01
N GLU A 140 -15.82 -4.94 13.85
CA GLU A 140 -15.22 -6.27 14.01
C GLU A 140 -15.41 -6.83 15.43
N GLU A 141 -15.26 -5.98 16.44
CA GLU A 141 -15.45 -6.36 17.84
C GLU A 141 -16.91 -6.73 18.14
N LYS A 142 -17.87 -5.96 17.62
CA LYS A 142 -19.31 -6.26 17.74
C LYS A 142 -19.65 -7.58 17.07
N GLU A 143 -19.17 -7.85 15.86
CA GLU A 143 -19.40 -9.11 15.15
C GLU A 143 -18.84 -10.32 15.92
N LYS A 144 -17.65 -10.19 16.50
CA LYS A 144 -17.08 -11.25 17.34
C LYS A 144 -17.93 -11.51 18.56
N ASN A 145 -18.37 -10.47 19.25
CA ASN A 145 -19.20 -10.59 20.45
C ASN A 145 -20.57 -11.25 20.12
N GLU A 146 -21.20 -10.91 19.00
CA GLU A 146 -22.43 -11.54 18.54
C GLU A 146 -22.22 -13.02 18.24
N LYS A 147 -21.15 -13.39 17.54
CA LYS A 147 -20.82 -14.80 17.24
C LYS A 147 -20.56 -15.61 18.49
N PHE A 148 -19.86 -15.05 19.47
CA PHE A 148 -19.65 -15.72 20.75
C PHE A 148 -20.96 -15.94 21.52
N LYS A 149 -21.84 -14.94 21.52
CA LYS A 149 -23.16 -15.05 22.15
C LYS A 149 -24.02 -16.15 21.50
N ASP A 150 -24.07 -16.19 20.17
CA ASP A 150 -24.79 -17.23 19.43
C ASP A 150 -24.26 -18.64 19.72
N ILE A 151 -22.94 -18.80 19.82
CA ILE A 151 -22.31 -20.08 20.18
C ILE A 151 -22.68 -20.49 21.61
N ASP A 152 -22.67 -19.57 22.54
CA ASP A 152 -23.03 -19.84 23.93
C ASP A 152 -24.51 -20.18 24.07
N ASP A 153 -25.39 -19.47 23.37
CA ASP A 153 -26.83 -19.78 23.32
C ASP A 153 -27.09 -21.17 22.73
N GLN A 154 -26.38 -21.55 21.65
CA GLN A 154 -26.50 -22.90 21.07
C GLN A 154 -26.03 -24.00 22.03
N LYS A 155 -24.94 -23.76 22.78
CA LYS A 155 -24.45 -24.70 23.80
C LYS A 155 -25.45 -24.87 24.92
N ILE A 156 -26.09 -23.80 25.39
CA ILE A 156 -27.11 -23.82 26.41
C ILE A 156 -28.33 -24.62 25.92
N GLU A 157 -28.82 -24.37 24.70
CA GLU A 157 -29.92 -25.13 24.10
C GLU A 157 -29.64 -26.64 23.99
N GLN A 158 -28.41 -27.00 23.57
CA GLN A 158 -27.96 -28.39 23.48
C GLN A 158 -27.95 -29.06 24.87
N ALA A 159 -27.45 -28.35 25.89
CA ALA A 159 -27.40 -28.85 27.27
C ALA A 159 -28.82 -29.11 27.81
N ILE A 160 -29.76 -28.19 27.54
CA ILE A 160 -31.19 -28.35 27.93
C ILE A 160 -31.83 -29.58 27.25
N LYS A 161 -31.60 -29.77 25.94
CA LYS A 161 -32.08 -30.93 25.19
C LYS A 161 -31.52 -32.25 25.70
N GLN A 162 -30.23 -32.27 26.10
CA GLN A 162 -29.62 -33.47 26.67
C GLN A 162 -30.17 -33.81 28.07
N ALA A 163 -30.40 -32.81 28.92
CA ALA A 163 -31.04 -33.01 30.21
C ALA A 163 -32.47 -33.55 30.10
N GLY A 164 -33.26 -33.09 29.13
CA GLY A 164 -34.64 -33.59 28.89
C GLY A 164 -34.73 -35.00 28.32
N LYS A 165 -33.62 -35.62 27.88
CA LYS A 165 -33.59 -37.01 27.41
C LYS A 165 -33.22 -38.02 28.48
N GLN A 166 -32.87 -37.60 29.68
CA GLN A 166 -32.51 -38.45 30.82
C GLN A 166 -33.68 -38.69 31.78
N GLU A 167 -34.83 -38.09 31.56
CA GLU A 167 -36.06 -38.40 32.25
C GLU A 167 -36.93 -39.39 31.39
#